data_93fcd93da58f9739f1176a6bff4ae4b0
#
_entry.id   93fcd93da58f9739f1176a6bff4ae4b0
#
_cell.length_a   1.000
_cell.length_b   1.000
_cell.length_c   1.000
_cell.angle_alpha   90.00
_cell.angle_beta   90.00
_cell.angle_gamma   90.00
#
_symmetry.space_group_name_H-M   'P 1'
#
loop_
_entity.id
_entity.type
_entity.pdbx_description
1 polymer ?
#
loop_
_entity_poly.entity_id
_entity_poly.type
_entity_poly.pdbx_seq_one_letter_code
_entity_poly.pdbx_strand_id
1 'polypeptide(L)'
;ISLEKYEIEEITYSRIVDESDFQSENLQVSVKSGLTEDKKYGKVTLEAKFFDKEKNKKVSARISGYYTINVEEDSENYIAINGTAILYPYLRSAISMISTLDSQDAVLIPTINVLSILENQEEWRIFVMYYLQR
;
A
#
# COMPACT_ATOMS: atom_id res chain seq x y z
N ILE A 1 1.69 -17.17 6.64
CA ILE A 1 2.09 -16.19 5.63
C ILE A 1 3.47 -15.65 5.94
N SER A 2 4.28 -15.54 4.94
CA SER A 2 5.63 -15.02 5.07
C SER A 2 5.92 -14.05 3.93
N LEU A 3 6.36 -12.84 4.28
CA LEU A 3 6.82 -11.86 3.29
C LEU A 3 8.21 -12.26 2.80
N GLU A 4 8.31 -12.59 1.52
CA GLU A 4 9.58 -13.01 0.92
C GLU A 4 10.40 -11.81 0.46
N LYS A 5 9.74 -10.85 -0.16
CA LYS A 5 10.37 -9.60 -0.60
C LYS A 5 9.31 -8.54 -0.83
N TYR A 6 9.74 -7.29 -0.85
CA TYR A 6 8.89 -6.21 -1.33
C TYR A 6 9.68 -5.32 -2.26
N GLU A 7 8.97 -4.62 -3.12
CA GLU A 7 9.54 -3.72 -4.10
C GLU A 7 8.77 -2.42 -4.10
N ILE A 8 9.48 -1.31 -4.10
CA ILE A 8 8.86 0.00 -4.32
C ILE A 8 8.76 0.14 -5.84
N GLU A 9 7.54 0.12 -6.35
CA GLU A 9 7.32 0.22 -7.79
C GLU A 9 7.39 1.65 -8.28
N GLU A 10 6.90 2.58 -7.46
CA GLU A 10 6.92 4.00 -7.81
C GLU A 10 6.81 4.80 -6.53
N ILE A 11 7.55 5.90 -6.47
CA ILE A 11 7.41 6.86 -5.39
C ILE A 11 7.64 8.25 -5.96
N THR A 12 6.74 9.17 -5.63
CA THR A 12 6.84 10.55 -6.08
C THR A 12 6.72 11.49 -4.89
N TYR A 13 7.48 12.56 -4.93
CA TYR A 13 7.46 13.59 -3.92
C TYR A 13 7.43 14.94 -4.61
N SER A 14 6.51 15.81 -4.21
CA SER A 14 6.34 17.12 -4.84
C SER A 14 5.92 18.15 -3.81
N ARG A 15 6.39 19.37 -4.02
CA ARG A 15 5.91 20.56 -3.33
C ARG A 15 5.00 21.40 -4.22
N ILE A 16 4.74 20.94 -5.44
CA ILE A 16 3.81 21.58 -6.36
C ILE A 16 2.43 21.01 -6.08
N VAL A 17 1.51 21.88 -5.73
CA VAL A 17 0.18 21.50 -5.27
C VAL A 17 -0.85 22.14 -6.19
N ASP A 18 -1.78 21.32 -6.70
CA ASP A 18 -2.90 21.77 -7.50
C ASP A 18 -4.12 22.04 -6.64
N GLU A 19 -5.07 22.80 -7.15
CA GLU A 19 -6.33 23.03 -6.45
C GLU A 19 -7.07 21.72 -6.16
N SER A 20 -6.97 20.74 -7.04
CA SER A 20 -7.58 19.44 -6.86
C SER A 20 -7.06 18.73 -5.60
N ASP A 21 -5.83 19.00 -5.19
CA ASP A 21 -5.24 18.40 -3.99
C ASP A 21 -5.93 18.87 -2.71
N PHE A 22 -6.49 20.08 -2.73
CA PHE A 22 -7.20 20.63 -1.57
C PHE A 22 -8.58 20.01 -1.37
N GLN A 23 -9.11 19.37 -2.39
CA GLN A 23 -10.43 18.74 -2.33
C GLN A 23 -10.34 17.26 -1.98
N SER A 24 -9.15 16.70 -2.01
CA SER A 24 -8.93 15.29 -1.71
C SER A 24 -8.76 15.09 -0.20
N GLU A 25 -9.06 13.89 0.23
CA GLU A 25 -8.71 13.48 1.59
C GLU A 25 -7.18 13.52 1.75
N ASN A 26 -6.72 13.77 2.99
CA ASN A 26 -5.29 13.85 3.25
C ASN A 26 -4.56 12.55 2.92
N LEU A 27 -5.19 11.43 3.16
CA LEU A 27 -4.62 10.12 2.87
C LEU A 27 -5.62 9.26 2.11
N GLN A 28 -5.17 8.74 0.99
CA GLN A 28 -5.91 7.78 0.19
C GLN A 28 -5.05 6.54 0.05
N VAL A 29 -5.60 5.38 0.43
CA VAL A 29 -4.91 4.10 0.34
C VAL A 29 -5.76 3.14 -0.46
N SER A 30 -5.16 2.47 -1.43
CA SER A 30 -5.81 1.41 -2.18
C SER A 30 -5.00 0.13 -2.08
N VAL A 31 -5.69 -0.99 -2.14
CA VAL A 31 -5.09 -2.32 -2.00
C VAL A 31 -5.53 -3.18 -3.17
N LYS A 32 -4.57 -3.88 -3.75
CA LYS A 32 -4.83 -4.96 -4.69
C LYS A 32 -4.11 -6.20 -4.18
N SER A 33 -4.75 -7.33 -4.28
CA SER A 33 -4.13 -8.58 -3.87
C SER A 33 -4.45 -9.66 -4.87
N GLY A 34 -3.61 -10.67 -4.92
CA GLY A 34 -3.78 -11.79 -5.81
C GLY A 34 -3.03 -13.02 -5.31
N LEU A 35 -3.41 -14.15 -5.84
CA LEU A 35 -2.82 -15.44 -5.52
C LEU A 35 -2.41 -16.16 -6.79
N THR A 36 -1.41 -17.02 -6.65
CA THR A 36 -1.14 -18.00 -7.70
C THR A 36 -2.29 -19.01 -7.75
N GLU A 37 -2.38 -19.72 -8.87
CA GLU A 37 -3.44 -20.69 -9.09
C GLU A 37 -3.45 -21.78 -8.01
N ASP A 38 -2.28 -22.21 -7.56
CA ASP A 38 -2.15 -23.20 -6.50
C ASP A 38 -2.35 -22.64 -5.10
N LYS A 39 -2.53 -21.30 -4.98
CA LYS A 39 -2.74 -20.58 -3.74
C LYS A 39 -1.57 -20.68 -2.74
N LYS A 40 -0.39 -21.00 -3.22
CA LYS A 40 0.81 -21.09 -2.37
C LYS A 40 1.56 -19.77 -2.29
N TYR A 41 1.36 -18.90 -3.25
CA TYR A 41 2.05 -17.61 -3.31
C TYR A 41 1.05 -16.51 -3.54
N GLY A 42 1.34 -15.35 -3.01
CA GLY A 42 0.47 -14.20 -3.16
C GLY A 42 1.25 -12.91 -3.35
N LYS A 43 0.53 -11.90 -3.79
CA LYS A 43 1.05 -10.55 -3.98
C LYS A 43 0.04 -9.56 -3.44
N VAL A 44 0.54 -8.57 -2.71
CA VAL A 44 -0.26 -7.42 -2.29
C VAL A 44 0.42 -6.16 -2.81
N THR A 45 -0.36 -5.30 -3.44
CA THR A 45 0.11 -4.00 -3.89
C THR A 45 -0.66 -2.93 -3.15
N LEU A 46 0.07 -2.07 -2.45
CA LEU A 46 -0.48 -0.91 -1.76
C LEU A 46 -0.10 0.35 -2.51
N GLU A 47 -1.07 1.22 -2.69
CA GLU A 47 -0.82 2.55 -3.23
C GLU A 47 -1.37 3.57 -2.25
N ALA A 48 -0.55 4.54 -1.88
CA ALA A 48 -0.93 5.61 -0.98
C ALA A 48 -0.63 6.95 -1.62
N LYS A 49 -1.56 7.89 -1.44
CA LYS A 49 -1.38 9.29 -1.81
C LYS A 49 -1.65 10.11 -0.57
N PHE A 50 -0.72 10.96 -0.23
CA PHE A 50 -0.81 11.79 0.97
C PHE A 50 -0.45 13.22 0.66
N PHE A 51 -1.29 14.13 1.17
CA PHE A 51 -1.07 15.55 1.03
C PHE A 51 -1.06 16.22 2.39
N ASP A 52 0.06 16.84 2.74
CA ASP A 52 0.21 17.60 3.97
C ASP A 52 0.17 19.09 3.64
N LYS A 53 -0.95 19.72 3.97
CA LYS A 53 -1.18 21.14 3.66
C LYS A 53 -0.25 22.07 4.44
N GLU A 54 0.02 21.73 5.69
CA GLU A 54 0.85 22.59 6.55
C GLU A 54 2.28 22.63 6.05
N LYS A 55 2.80 21.47 5.64
CA LYS A 55 4.17 21.36 5.16
C LYS A 55 4.30 21.56 3.65
N ASN A 56 3.17 21.66 2.95
CA ASN A 56 3.11 21.79 1.50
C ASN A 56 3.90 20.67 0.82
N LYS A 57 3.57 19.44 1.17
CA LYS A 57 4.21 18.23 0.64
C LYS A 57 3.15 17.27 0.13
N LYS A 58 3.42 16.70 -1.02
CA LYS A 58 2.56 15.70 -1.65
C LYS A 58 3.42 14.50 -1.97
N VAL A 59 3.00 13.34 -1.48
CA VAL A 59 3.75 12.10 -1.68
C VAL A 59 2.78 11.04 -2.17
N SER A 60 3.22 10.28 -3.17
CA SER A 60 2.52 9.06 -3.54
C SER A 60 3.52 7.94 -3.67
N ALA A 61 3.10 6.75 -3.31
CA ALA A 61 3.97 5.58 -3.37
C ALA A 61 3.14 4.34 -3.68
N ARG A 62 3.73 3.44 -4.47
CA ARG A 62 3.17 2.14 -4.74
C ARG A 62 4.23 1.09 -4.41
N ILE A 63 3.84 0.15 -3.57
CA ILE A 63 4.72 -0.90 -3.09
C ILE A 63 4.03 -2.26 -3.25
N SER A 64 4.79 -3.25 -3.66
CA SER A 64 4.28 -4.61 -3.79
C SER A 64 5.07 -5.55 -2.89
N GLY A 65 4.36 -6.39 -2.18
CA GLY A 65 4.93 -7.45 -1.37
C GLY A 65 4.59 -8.82 -1.95
N TYR A 66 5.52 -9.73 -1.83
CA TYR A 66 5.40 -11.10 -2.35
C TYR A 66 5.50 -12.07 -1.19
N TYR A 67 4.55 -12.98 -1.12
CA TYR A 67 4.33 -13.82 0.04
C TYR A 67 4.30 -15.29 -0.30
N THR A 68 4.73 -16.12 0.65
CA THR A 68 4.36 -17.53 0.66
C THR A 68 3.17 -17.69 1.60
N ILE A 69 2.28 -18.58 1.25
CA ILE A 69 1.02 -18.77 1.95
C ILE A 69 0.89 -20.22 2.39
N ASN A 70 0.54 -20.39 3.65
CA ASN A 70 0.39 -21.71 4.25
C ASN A 70 -1.00 -21.91 4.86
N VAL A 71 -1.99 -21.18 4.38
CA VAL A 71 -3.38 -21.27 4.82
C VAL A 71 -4.18 -21.96 3.74
N GLU A 72 -4.97 -22.95 4.12
CA GLU A 72 -5.74 -23.74 3.15
C GLU A 72 -7.12 -23.15 2.87
N GLU A 73 -7.71 -22.46 3.84
CA GLU A 73 -9.05 -21.90 3.69
C GLU A 73 -9.01 -20.39 3.65
N ASP A 74 -9.91 -19.81 2.84
CA ASP A 74 -10.10 -18.36 2.73
C ASP A 74 -8.80 -17.59 2.46
N SER A 75 -7.95 -18.17 1.61
CA SER A 75 -6.63 -17.63 1.31
C SER A 75 -6.70 -16.21 0.74
N GLU A 76 -7.74 -15.92 -0.03
CA GLU A 76 -7.93 -14.61 -0.65
C GLU A 76 -8.09 -13.52 0.39
N ASN A 77 -9.00 -13.71 1.35
CA ASN A 77 -9.18 -12.73 2.42
C ASN A 77 -7.96 -12.68 3.34
N TYR A 78 -7.38 -13.82 3.58
CA TYR A 78 -6.21 -13.91 4.45
C TYR A 78 -5.04 -13.09 3.91
N ILE A 79 -4.74 -13.23 2.61
CA ILE A 79 -3.64 -12.46 2.00
C ILE A 79 -3.96 -10.97 1.95
N ALA A 80 -5.20 -10.60 1.66
CA ALA A 80 -5.58 -9.20 1.61
C ALA A 80 -5.41 -8.52 2.97
N ILE A 81 -5.88 -9.15 4.03
CA ILE A 81 -5.85 -8.56 5.37
C ILE A 81 -4.43 -8.61 5.95
N ASN A 82 -3.85 -9.78 6.01
CA ASN A 82 -2.56 -9.96 6.69
C ASN A 82 -1.41 -9.42 5.84
N GLY A 83 -1.48 -9.61 4.52
CA GLY A 83 -0.46 -9.09 3.63
C GLY A 83 -0.40 -7.57 3.68
N THR A 84 -1.54 -6.91 3.74
CA THR A 84 -1.62 -5.46 3.87
C THR A 84 -1.03 -5.01 5.22
N ALA A 85 -1.41 -5.69 6.30
CA ALA A 85 -0.92 -5.34 7.63
C ALA A 85 0.60 -5.46 7.73
N ILE A 86 1.18 -6.47 7.09
CA ILE A 86 2.63 -6.68 7.09
C ILE A 86 3.33 -5.63 6.23
N LEU A 87 2.74 -5.29 5.08
CA LEU A 87 3.38 -4.42 4.10
C LEU A 87 3.28 -2.92 4.44
N TYR A 88 2.21 -2.51 5.10
CA TYR A 88 1.95 -1.09 5.35
C TYR A 88 3.08 -0.37 6.10
N PRO A 89 3.71 -0.94 7.12
CA PRO A 89 4.83 -0.26 7.79
C PRO A 89 5.99 0.08 6.84
N TYR A 90 6.24 -0.74 5.84
CA TYR A 90 7.29 -0.46 4.85
C TYR A 90 6.89 0.72 3.96
N LEU A 91 5.62 0.81 3.60
CA LEU A 91 5.09 1.95 2.86
C LEU A 91 5.23 3.25 3.67
N ARG A 92 4.87 3.21 4.94
CA ARG A 92 5.04 4.36 5.83
C ARG A 92 6.49 4.82 5.91
N SER A 93 7.41 3.89 6.05
CA SER A 93 8.83 4.19 6.12
C SER A 93 9.32 4.83 4.83
N ALA A 94 8.93 4.30 3.68
CA ALA A 94 9.34 4.84 2.40
C ALA A 94 8.86 6.29 2.22
N ILE A 95 7.60 6.55 2.56
CA ILE A 95 7.03 7.90 2.47
C ILE A 95 7.74 8.85 3.44
N SER A 96 7.97 8.41 4.66
CA SER A 96 8.68 9.22 5.64
C SER A 96 10.08 9.58 5.16
N MET A 97 10.81 8.63 4.63
CA MET A 97 12.19 8.84 4.17
C MET A 97 12.28 9.81 3.01
N ILE A 98 11.45 9.61 1.97
CA ILE A 98 11.53 10.48 0.80
C ILE A 98 11.12 11.92 1.14
N SER A 99 10.21 12.09 2.07
CA SER A 99 9.73 13.43 2.45
C SER A 99 10.75 14.23 3.24
N THR A 100 11.85 13.61 3.68
CA THR A 100 12.91 14.30 4.43
C THR A 100 14.12 14.67 3.56
N LEU A 101 14.07 14.43 2.27
CA LEU A 101 15.22 14.70 1.40
C LEU A 101 15.56 16.19 1.31
N ASP A 102 14.58 17.06 1.43
CA ASP A 102 14.75 18.51 1.31
C ASP A 102 14.44 19.28 2.59
N SER A 103 14.04 18.60 3.66
CA SER A 103 13.72 19.25 4.93
C SER A 103 13.83 18.26 6.09
N GLN A 104 13.80 18.79 7.30
CA GLN A 104 13.86 17.96 8.50
C GLN A 104 12.50 17.38 8.90
N ASP A 105 11.42 17.88 8.28
CA ASP A 105 10.08 17.49 8.65
C ASP A 105 9.59 16.32 7.80
N ALA A 106 9.53 15.15 8.40
CA ALA A 106 8.99 13.97 7.74
C ALA A 106 7.47 14.03 7.61
N VAL A 107 6.95 13.48 6.53
CA VAL A 107 5.54 13.17 6.41
C VAL A 107 5.32 11.81 7.08
N LEU A 108 4.45 11.80 8.09
CA LEU A 108 4.10 10.58 8.80
C LEU A 108 2.64 10.27 8.51
N ILE A 109 2.41 9.28 7.66
CA ILE A 109 1.04 8.85 7.41
C ILE A 109 0.52 8.11 8.63
N PRO A 110 -0.78 8.20 8.90
CA PRO A 110 -1.33 7.63 10.13
C PRO A 110 -1.35 6.12 10.11
N THR A 111 -1.49 5.55 11.30
CA THR A 111 -1.83 4.13 11.42
C THR A 111 -3.18 3.91 10.77
N ILE A 112 -3.34 2.77 10.12
CA ILE A 112 -4.59 2.46 9.43
C ILE A 112 -5.25 1.25 10.05
N ASN A 113 -6.56 1.19 9.88
CA ASN A 113 -7.32 -0.02 10.13
C ASN A 113 -7.50 -0.72 8.79
N VAL A 114 -6.84 -1.85 8.60
CA VAL A 114 -6.85 -2.58 7.33
C VAL A 114 -8.27 -2.96 6.91
N LEU A 115 -9.08 -3.41 7.84
CA LEU A 115 -10.45 -3.79 7.52
C LEU A 115 -11.27 -2.61 7.03
N SER A 116 -11.07 -1.43 7.65
CA SER A 116 -11.77 -0.21 7.20
C SER A 116 -11.37 0.18 5.80
N ILE A 117 -10.09 0.04 5.46
CA ILE A 117 -9.62 0.33 4.10
C ILE A 117 -10.30 -0.60 3.10
N LEU A 118 -10.32 -1.88 3.39
CA LEU A 118 -10.91 -2.87 2.50
C LEU A 118 -12.42 -2.67 2.36
N GLU A 119 -13.11 -2.33 3.44
CA GLU A 119 -14.55 -2.07 3.43
C GLU A 119 -14.91 -0.82 2.64
N ASN A 120 -14.09 0.22 2.70
CA ASN A 120 -14.37 1.49 2.04
C ASN A 120 -14.02 1.48 0.55
N GLN A 121 -13.29 0.51 0.07
CA GLN A 121 -13.05 0.35 -1.35
C GLN A 121 -14.30 -0.23 -1.99
N GLU A 122 -14.90 0.48 -2.94
CA GLU A 122 -16.10 0.03 -3.64
C GLU A 122 -15.94 -1.35 -4.22
N GLU A 123 -14.75 -1.64 -4.67
CA GLU A 123 -14.45 -2.90 -5.31
C GLU A 123 -13.15 -3.49 -4.79
N TRP A 124 -12.97 -3.48 -3.47
CA TRP A 124 -11.86 -4.25 -3.00
C TRP A 124 -12.15 -5.70 -3.36
N ARG A 125 -11.37 -6.21 -4.21
CA ARG A 125 -11.51 -7.58 -4.65
C ARG A 125 -10.16 -8.21 -4.66
N ILE A 126 -10.17 -9.44 -4.32
CA ILE A 126 -8.99 -10.25 -4.37
C ILE A 126 -8.98 -10.89 -5.76
N PHE A 127 -7.98 -10.54 -6.54
CA PHE A 127 -7.84 -11.07 -7.88
C PHE A 127 -6.89 -12.25 -7.85
N VAL A 128 -7.35 -13.36 -8.38
CA VAL A 128 -6.46 -14.51 -8.54
C VAL A 128 -5.55 -14.21 -9.72
N MET A 129 -4.26 -14.26 -9.48
CA MET A 129 -3.26 -13.94 -10.49
C MET A 129 -2.67 -15.22 -11.06
N TYR A 130 -3.35 -15.77 -12.04
CA TYR A 130 -2.94 -17.05 -12.63
C TYR A 130 -1.58 -16.98 -13.33
N TYR A 131 -1.18 -15.80 -13.72
CA TYR A 131 0.08 -15.56 -14.40
C TYR A 131 1.23 -15.22 -13.47
N LEU A 132 0.96 -15.17 -12.17
CA LEU A 132 2.00 -14.79 -11.20
C LEU A 132 3.06 -15.88 -11.15
N GLN A 133 4.28 -15.51 -11.51
CA GLN A 133 5.41 -16.41 -11.53
C GLN A 133 6.42 -15.99 -10.48
N ARG A 134 7.09 -16.95 -9.95
CA ARG A 134 8.13 -16.70 -8.98
C ARG A 134 9.49 -16.97 -9.55
#